data_2d8e5406d595fd96d0ff30fbc580157b
#
_entry.id   2d8e5406d595fd96d0ff30fbc580157b
#
_cell.length_a   1.000
_cell.length_b   1.000
_cell.length_c   1.000
_cell.angle_alpha   90.00
_cell.angle_beta   90.00
_cell.angle_gamma   90.00
#
_symmetry.space_group_name_H-M   'P 1'
#
loop_
_entity.id
_entity.type
_entity.pdbx_description
1 polymer ?
#
loop_
_entity_poly.entity_id
_entity_poly.type
_entity_poly.pdbx_seq_one_letter_code
_entity_poly.pdbx_strand_id
1 'polypeptide(L)'
;MIDKNIIAGAPTEEPARQQYFMEQVKKLVEAESAKKGRPLTCFINTFGCQMNARDSEKLLGILKEAGYVEGADENSDFVLYNTCTVRENANLKVYGRLGYLSGVKRKNPDMMIALCGCMMQEPEVVAKIKKSYRHVDLIFGTHNIFKLAELLYERFMEKKMVVDVWEGTNEIVEELPVERKYPFKSGVNIMFG
;
A
#
# COMPACT_ATOMS: atom_id res chain seq x y z
N MET A 1 7.62 14.30 -13.61
CA MET A 1 8.57 15.13 -12.83
C MET A 1 7.92 15.36 -11.48
N ILE A 2 8.54 14.89 -10.39
CA ILE A 2 8.00 15.12 -9.03
C ILE A 2 7.82 16.63 -8.90
N ASP A 3 6.64 17.08 -8.49
CA ASP A 3 6.47 18.48 -8.14
C ASP A 3 7.21 18.74 -6.84
N LYS A 4 8.44 19.22 -6.96
CA LYS A 4 9.32 19.52 -5.83
C LYS A 4 8.69 20.52 -4.85
N ASN A 5 7.74 21.34 -5.32
CA ASN A 5 7.03 22.30 -4.48
C ASN A 5 6.06 21.59 -3.53
N ILE A 6 5.41 20.51 -3.97
CA ILE A 6 4.50 19.73 -3.11
C ILE A 6 5.29 18.99 -2.03
N ILE A 7 6.44 18.38 -2.36
CA ILE A 7 7.29 17.72 -1.36
C ILE A 7 7.90 18.75 -0.40
N ALA A 8 8.35 19.91 -0.92
CA ALA A 8 8.91 20.97 -0.11
C ALA A 8 7.86 21.65 0.79
N GLY A 9 6.58 21.63 0.41
CA GLY A 9 5.47 22.16 1.21
C GLY A 9 4.86 21.15 2.20
N ALA A 10 5.30 19.89 2.16
CA ALA A 10 4.80 18.89 3.08
C ALA A 10 5.32 19.12 4.51
N PRO A 11 4.49 18.92 5.55
CA PRO A 11 4.95 18.92 6.94
C PRO A 11 6.10 17.93 7.15
N THR A 12 6.97 18.25 8.09
CA THR A 12 8.10 17.39 8.47
C THR A 12 7.70 16.33 9.51
N GLU A 13 6.64 16.61 10.27
CA GLU A 13 6.21 15.80 11.40
C GLU A 13 5.01 14.91 11.03
N GLU A 14 4.98 13.70 11.58
CA GLU A 14 3.84 12.79 11.50
C GLU A 14 2.82 13.11 12.63
N PRO A 15 1.53 12.85 12.45
CA PRO A 15 0.86 12.31 11.25
C PRO A 15 0.51 13.37 10.19
N ALA A 16 0.79 14.66 10.46
CA ALA A 16 0.43 15.77 9.58
C ALA A 16 0.98 15.58 8.15
N ARG A 17 2.19 15.02 8.03
CA ARG A 17 2.81 14.69 6.75
C ARG A 17 1.95 13.71 5.94
N GLN A 18 1.49 12.63 6.55
CA GLN A 18 0.68 11.64 5.83
C GLN A 18 -0.73 12.17 5.52
N GLN A 19 -1.32 12.98 6.39
CA GLN A 19 -2.58 13.67 6.11
C GLN A 19 -2.44 14.57 4.88
N TYR A 20 -1.36 15.33 4.80
CA TYR A 20 -1.07 16.15 3.62
C TYR A 20 -0.97 15.30 2.34
N PHE A 21 -0.23 14.18 2.36
CA PHE A 21 -0.12 13.32 1.19
C PHE A 21 -1.41 12.60 0.84
N MET A 22 -2.25 12.23 1.81
CA MET A 22 -3.59 11.70 1.55
C MET A 22 -4.44 12.69 0.76
N GLU A 23 -4.40 13.98 1.11
CA GLU A 23 -5.11 15.03 0.37
C GLU A 23 -4.56 15.21 -1.07
N GLN A 24 -3.23 15.16 -1.25
CA GLN A 24 -2.65 15.25 -2.59
C GLN A 24 -3.03 14.03 -3.46
N VAL A 25 -2.95 12.81 -2.90
CA VAL A 25 -3.35 11.58 -3.60
C VAL A 25 -4.84 11.61 -3.92
N LYS A 26 -5.69 12.11 -3.03
CA LYS A 26 -7.13 12.27 -3.26
C LYS A 26 -7.43 13.07 -4.51
N LYS A 27 -6.77 14.21 -4.69
CA LYS A 27 -6.91 15.03 -5.90
C LYS A 27 -6.55 14.26 -7.17
N LEU A 28 -5.48 13.45 -7.12
CA LEU A 28 -5.05 12.61 -8.23
C LEU A 28 -6.05 11.49 -8.52
N VAL A 29 -6.55 10.82 -7.47
CA VAL A 29 -7.56 9.77 -7.56
C VAL A 29 -8.88 10.32 -8.13
N GLU A 30 -9.32 11.48 -7.69
CA GLU A 30 -10.51 12.16 -8.21
C GLU A 30 -10.35 12.52 -9.70
N ALA A 31 -9.19 13.04 -10.09
CA ALA A 31 -8.90 13.35 -11.50
C ALA A 31 -8.92 12.09 -12.39
N GLU A 32 -8.31 10.99 -11.94
CA GLU A 32 -8.34 9.72 -12.66
C GLU A 32 -9.74 9.08 -12.68
N SER A 33 -10.49 9.19 -11.56
CA SER A 33 -11.89 8.76 -11.49
C SER A 33 -12.77 9.49 -12.50
N ALA A 34 -12.59 10.80 -12.63
CA ALA A 34 -13.29 11.61 -13.61
C ALA A 34 -12.99 11.17 -15.06
N LYS A 35 -11.72 10.87 -15.36
CA LYS A 35 -11.31 10.35 -16.69
C LYS A 35 -11.96 8.99 -17.00
N LYS A 36 -12.06 8.10 -15.99
CA LYS A 36 -12.66 6.76 -16.12
C LYS A 36 -14.18 6.77 -16.05
N GLY A 37 -14.81 7.88 -15.64
CA GLY A 37 -16.25 8.00 -15.44
C GLY A 37 -16.80 7.15 -14.30
N ARG A 38 -15.93 6.69 -13.38
CA ARG A 38 -16.28 5.90 -12.19
C ARG A 38 -15.25 6.10 -11.07
N PRO A 39 -15.61 5.86 -9.81
CA PRO A 39 -14.64 5.86 -8.72
C PRO A 39 -13.52 4.83 -8.96
N LEU A 40 -12.30 5.17 -8.54
CA LEU A 40 -11.20 4.21 -8.49
C LEU A 40 -11.41 3.27 -7.30
N THR A 41 -11.17 1.99 -7.53
CA THR A 41 -11.35 0.94 -6.52
C THR A 41 -10.03 0.44 -5.97
N CYS A 42 -10.01 0.05 -4.68
CA CYS A 42 -8.87 -0.62 -4.06
C CYS A 42 -9.27 -1.97 -3.47
N PHE A 43 -8.37 -2.92 -3.51
CA PHE A 43 -8.54 -4.25 -2.92
C PHE A 43 -7.30 -4.63 -2.11
N ILE A 44 -7.50 -5.06 -0.86
CA ILE A 44 -6.43 -5.52 0.01
C ILE A 44 -6.60 -7.01 0.30
N ASN A 45 -5.58 -7.79 0.00
CA ASN A 45 -5.52 -9.20 0.38
C ASN A 45 -4.43 -9.44 1.43
N THR A 46 -4.81 -10.04 2.56
CA THR A 46 -3.93 -10.28 3.69
C THR A 46 -3.48 -11.75 3.71
N PHE A 47 -2.20 -11.97 3.45
CA PHE A 47 -1.55 -13.28 3.54
C PHE A 47 -0.77 -13.39 4.84
N GLY A 48 -1.46 -13.32 6.00
CA GLY A 48 -0.70 -13.19 7.22
C GLY A 48 -1.40 -13.56 8.52
N CYS A 49 -0.82 -13.06 9.60
CA CYS A 49 -1.30 -13.22 10.97
C CYS A 49 -2.29 -12.11 11.36
N GLN A 50 -2.69 -12.07 12.63
CA GLN A 50 -3.61 -11.04 13.14
C GLN A 50 -3.01 -9.62 13.06
N MET A 51 -1.68 -9.50 13.17
CA MET A 51 -0.97 -8.22 13.04
C MET A 51 -1.12 -7.66 11.62
N ASN A 52 -0.90 -8.51 10.59
CA ASN A 52 -1.15 -8.11 9.20
C ASN A 52 -2.62 -7.73 8.96
N ALA A 53 -3.58 -8.41 9.62
CA ALA A 53 -4.99 -8.05 9.48
C ALA A 53 -5.27 -6.62 9.99
N ARG A 54 -4.69 -6.25 11.14
CA ARG A 54 -4.79 -4.90 11.69
C ARG A 54 -4.10 -3.86 10.81
N ASP A 55 -2.92 -4.18 10.30
CA ASP A 55 -2.21 -3.29 9.38
C ASP A 55 -3.03 -3.07 8.11
N SER A 56 -3.73 -4.10 7.62
CA SER A 56 -4.63 -3.98 6.47
C SER A 56 -5.83 -3.07 6.76
N GLU A 57 -6.34 -3.02 8.00
CA GLU A 57 -7.39 -2.07 8.39
C GLU A 57 -6.89 -0.61 8.34
N LYS A 58 -5.64 -0.35 8.77
CA LYS A 58 -5.00 0.97 8.62
C LYS A 58 -4.78 1.34 7.16
N LEU A 59 -4.21 0.42 6.38
CA LEU A 59 -3.95 0.62 4.95
C LEU A 59 -5.24 0.92 4.18
N LEU A 60 -6.34 0.22 4.51
CA LEU A 60 -7.64 0.47 3.91
C LEU A 60 -8.19 1.86 4.30
N GLY A 61 -8.03 2.25 5.57
CA GLY A 61 -8.41 3.58 6.04
C GLY A 61 -7.68 4.69 5.27
N ILE A 62 -6.36 4.57 5.10
CA ILE A 62 -5.54 5.50 4.33
C ILE A 62 -6.02 5.57 2.86
N LEU A 63 -6.29 4.43 2.22
CA LEU A 63 -6.75 4.40 0.84
C LEU A 63 -8.14 5.03 0.66
N LYS A 64 -9.06 4.80 1.59
CA LYS A 64 -10.39 5.43 1.58
C LYS A 64 -10.29 6.95 1.75
N GLU A 65 -9.47 7.42 2.68
CA GLU A 65 -9.24 8.86 2.85
C GLU A 65 -8.58 9.48 1.62
N ALA A 66 -7.69 8.74 0.96
CA ALA A 66 -7.09 9.11 -0.32
C ALA A 66 -8.05 9.00 -1.52
N GLY A 67 -9.34 8.73 -1.30
CA GLY A 67 -10.39 8.79 -2.33
C GLY A 67 -10.70 7.48 -3.06
N TYR A 68 -10.08 6.36 -2.68
CA TYR A 68 -10.43 5.05 -3.23
C TYR A 68 -11.71 4.49 -2.60
N VAL A 69 -12.45 3.71 -3.35
CA VAL A 69 -13.59 2.91 -2.87
C VAL A 69 -13.16 1.44 -2.78
N GLU A 70 -13.60 0.74 -1.74
CA GLU A 70 -13.28 -0.68 -1.58
C GLU A 70 -13.89 -1.51 -2.71
N GLY A 71 -13.04 -2.26 -3.41
CA GLY A 71 -13.40 -3.16 -4.50
C GLY A 71 -13.62 -4.59 -4.01
N ALA A 72 -14.29 -5.38 -4.82
CA ALA A 72 -14.64 -6.76 -4.46
C ALA A 72 -13.48 -7.76 -4.66
N ASP A 73 -12.56 -7.48 -5.57
CA ASP A 73 -11.51 -8.42 -5.98
C ASP A 73 -10.29 -7.74 -6.61
N GLU A 74 -9.37 -8.54 -7.12
CA GLU A 74 -8.11 -8.13 -7.75
C GLU A 74 -8.27 -7.49 -9.14
N ASN A 75 -9.48 -7.25 -9.63
CA ASN A 75 -9.72 -6.40 -10.81
C ASN A 75 -9.82 -4.91 -10.44
N SER A 76 -9.58 -4.55 -9.18
CA SER A 76 -9.54 -3.19 -8.68
C SER A 76 -8.41 -2.37 -9.30
N ASP A 77 -8.54 -1.02 -9.26
CA ASP A 77 -7.52 -0.10 -9.81
C ASP A 77 -6.25 -0.05 -8.96
N PHE A 78 -6.37 -0.36 -7.66
CA PHE A 78 -5.25 -0.54 -6.75
C PHE A 78 -5.40 -1.86 -6.00
N VAL A 79 -4.39 -2.73 -6.09
CA VAL A 79 -4.35 -4.01 -5.38
C VAL A 79 -3.14 -4.05 -4.47
N LEU A 80 -3.38 -4.31 -3.18
CA LEU A 80 -2.33 -4.43 -2.17
C LEU A 80 -2.33 -5.82 -1.54
N TYR A 81 -1.17 -6.45 -1.51
CA TYR A 81 -0.93 -7.68 -0.78
C TYR A 81 -0.13 -7.39 0.48
N ASN A 82 -0.76 -7.59 1.63
CA ASN A 82 -0.09 -7.56 2.92
C ASN A 82 0.38 -8.97 3.27
N THR A 83 1.69 -9.16 3.38
CA THR A 83 2.35 -10.46 3.32
C THR A 83 3.06 -10.81 4.62
N CYS A 84 3.26 -12.10 4.87
CA CYS A 84 3.88 -12.63 6.08
C CYS A 84 4.97 -13.65 5.74
N THR A 85 6.03 -13.72 6.56
CA THR A 85 7.11 -14.70 6.43
C THR A 85 6.91 -15.96 7.25
N VAL A 86 6.08 -15.91 8.30
CA VAL A 86 5.98 -16.97 9.32
C VAL A 86 5.26 -18.24 8.82
N ARG A 87 4.58 -18.20 7.69
CA ARG A 87 3.85 -19.34 7.13
C ARG A 87 4.60 -19.89 5.91
N GLU A 88 5.11 -21.11 6.00
CA GLU A 88 5.95 -21.78 4.98
C GLU A 88 5.47 -21.68 3.53
N ASN A 89 4.16 -21.60 3.29
CA ASN A 89 3.60 -21.52 1.94
C ASN A 89 3.09 -20.12 1.55
N ALA A 90 3.28 -19.10 2.41
CA ALA A 90 2.78 -17.75 2.13
C ALA A 90 3.48 -17.17 0.89
N ASN A 91 4.79 -17.34 0.80
CA ASN A 91 5.59 -16.81 -0.31
C ASN A 91 5.18 -17.41 -1.66
N LEU A 92 4.93 -18.73 -1.72
CA LEU A 92 4.50 -19.40 -2.96
C LEU A 92 3.14 -18.89 -3.41
N LYS A 93 2.20 -18.68 -2.48
CA LYS A 93 0.88 -18.14 -2.79
C LYS A 93 0.99 -16.71 -3.33
N VAL A 94 1.82 -15.87 -2.71
CA VAL A 94 2.07 -14.50 -3.18
C VAL A 94 2.64 -14.49 -4.60
N TYR A 95 3.66 -15.31 -4.87
CA TYR A 95 4.24 -15.39 -6.22
C TYR A 95 3.23 -15.87 -7.28
N GLY A 96 2.42 -16.89 -6.95
CA GLY A 96 1.36 -17.35 -7.84
C GLY A 96 0.33 -16.25 -8.14
N ARG A 97 -0.09 -15.49 -7.10
CA ARG A 97 -1.02 -14.36 -7.26
C ARG A 97 -0.40 -13.20 -8.05
N LEU A 98 0.89 -12.92 -7.87
CA LEU A 98 1.59 -11.93 -8.69
C LEU A 98 1.62 -12.32 -10.17
N GLY A 99 1.81 -13.61 -10.47
CA GLY A 99 1.69 -14.13 -11.83
C GLY A 99 0.29 -13.88 -12.42
N TYR A 100 -0.77 -14.11 -11.64
CA TYR A 100 -2.15 -13.80 -12.04
C TYR A 100 -2.33 -12.29 -12.29
N LEU A 101 -1.88 -11.44 -11.36
CA LEU A 101 -1.99 -9.98 -11.46
C LEU A 101 -1.26 -9.41 -12.69
N SER A 102 -0.20 -10.05 -13.16
CA SER A 102 0.44 -9.68 -14.43
C SER A 102 -0.55 -9.79 -15.61
N GLY A 103 -1.42 -10.80 -15.59
CA GLY A 103 -2.48 -10.96 -16.58
C GLY A 103 -3.58 -9.91 -16.45
N VAL A 104 -3.98 -9.58 -15.22
CA VAL A 104 -4.97 -8.52 -14.95
C VAL A 104 -4.44 -7.16 -15.38
N LYS A 105 -3.20 -6.83 -15.01
CA LYS A 105 -2.56 -5.56 -15.36
C LYS A 105 -2.38 -5.35 -16.87
N ARG A 106 -2.20 -6.42 -17.66
CA ARG A 106 -2.19 -6.32 -19.12
C ARG A 106 -3.53 -5.85 -19.69
N LYS A 107 -4.65 -6.17 -19.02
CA LYS A 107 -6.00 -5.73 -19.40
C LYS A 107 -6.34 -4.34 -18.85
N ASN A 108 -5.77 -3.99 -17.71
CA ASN A 108 -5.90 -2.68 -17.06
C ASN A 108 -4.50 -2.11 -16.75
N PRO A 109 -3.80 -1.52 -17.74
CA PRO A 109 -2.42 -1.04 -17.58
C PRO A 109 -2.23 0.01 -16.50
N ASP A 110 -3.25 0.81 -16.21
CA ASP A 110 -3.23 1.86 -15.20
C ASP A 110 -3.42 1.34 -13.76
N MET A 111 -3.72 0.06 -13.62
CA MET A 111 -3.80 -0.60 -12.33
C MET A 111 -2.47 -0.50 -11.59
N MET A 112 -2.52 -0.25 -10.29
CA MET A 112 -1.35 -0.28 -9.41
C MET A 112 -1.35 -1.51 -8.52
N ILE A 113 -0.18 -2.11 -8.33
CA ILE A 113 0.04 -3.30 -7.50
C ILE A 113 1.06 -2.97 -6.43
N ALA A 114 0.68 -3.16 -5.17
CA ALA A 114 1.52 -2.91 -4.01
C ALA A 114 1.76 -4.18 -3.19
N LEU A 115 2.95 -4.29 -2.63
CA LEU A 115 3.34 -5.34 -1.68
C LEU A 115 3.84 -4.72 -0.39
N CYS A 116 3.37 -5.22 0.74
CA CYS A 116 3.87 -4.82 2.05
C CYS A 116 3.89 -6.00 3.03
N GLY A 117 4.30 -5.72 4.24
CA GLY A 117 4.31 -6.69 5.33
C GLY A 117 5.67 -7.35 5.55
N CYS A 118 5.71 -8.33 6.46
CA CYS A 118 6.96 -8.95 6.94
C CYS A 118 7.79 -9.58 5.81
N MET A 119 7.16 -10.14 4.78
CA MET A 119 7.85 -10.73 3.64
C MET A 119 8.73 -9.71 2.89
N MET A 120 8.36 -8.43 2.93
CA MET A 120 9.12 -7.35 2.30
C MET A 120 10.33 -6.89 3.13
N GLN A 121 10.49 -7.39 4.36
CA GLN A 121 11.69 -7.17 5.17
C GLN A 121 12.86 -8.09 4.74
N GLU A 122 12.61 -9.10 3.90
CA GLU A 122 13.63 -10.01 3.38
C GLU A 122 14.28 -9.43 2.11
N PRO A 123 15.57 -9.01 2.15
CA PRO A 123 16.22 -8.36 1.01
C PRO A 123 16.25 -9.23 -0.26
N GLU A 124 16.40 -10.55 -0.09
CA GLU A 124 16.41 -11.51 -1.21
C GLU A 124 15.05 -11.58 -1.91
N VAL A 125 13.96 -11.50 -1.13
CA VAL A 125 12.60 -11.49 -1.65
C VAL A 125 12.35 -10.21 -2.45
N VAL A 126 12.71 -9.07 -1.89
CA VAL A 126 12.60 -7.77 -2.57
C VAL A 126 13.41 -7.76 -3.87
N ALA A 127 14.66 -8.25 -3.85
CA ALA A 127 15.50 -8.38 -5.04
C ALA A 127 14.86 -9.27 -6.11
N LYS A 128 14.29 -10.42 -5.71
CA LYS A 128 13.56 -11.32 -6.61
C LYS A 128 12.35 -10.66 -7.23
N ILE A 129 11.55 -9.92 -6.44
CA ILE A 129 10.36 -9.21 -6.94
C ILE A 129 10.78 -8.15 -7.95
N LYS A 130 11.75 -7.31 -7.63
CA LYS A 130 12.29 -6.28 -8.54
C LYS A 130 12.74 -6.84 -9.87
N LYS A 131 13.38 -8.03 -9.85
CA LYS A 131 13.90 -8.69 -11.05
C LYS A 131 12.80 -9.34 -11.89
N SER A 132 11.87 -10.06 -11.24
CA SER A 132 10.97 -11.02 -11.90
C SER A 132 9.53 -10.52 -12.02
N TYR A 133 9.12 -9.53 -11.22
CA TYR A 133 7.73 -9.04 -11.15
C TYR A 133 7.67 -7.52 -11.40
N ARG A 134 8.19 -7.09 -12.55
CA ARG A 134 8.30 -5.66 -12.92
C ARG A 134 6.96 -4.92 -13.03
N HIS A 135 5.85 -5.64 -12.98
CA HIS A 135 4.50 -5.10 -12.96
C HIS A 135 4.04 -4.66 -11.56
N VAL A 136 4.83 -4.93 -10.51
CA VAL A 136 4.63 -4.38 -9.17
C VAL A 136 5.04 -2.91 -9.17
N ASP A 137 4.25 -2.08 -8.52
CA ASP A 137 4.42 -0.62 -8.49
C ASP A 137 5.00 -0.11 -7.18
N LEU A 138 4.63 -0.73 -6.06
CA LEU A 138 5.05 -0.32 -4.71
C LEU A 138 5.53 -1.52 -3.91
N ILE A 139 6.64 -1.35 -3.18
CA ILE A 139 7.16 -2.31 -2.19
C ILE A 139 7.55 -1.54 -0.95
N PHE A 140 6.96 -1.88 0.21
CA PHE A 140 7.31 -1.25 1.49
C PHE A 140 7.20 -2.24 2.65
N GLY A 141 7.90 -1.94 3.74
CA GLY A 141 8.01 -2.84 4.89
C GLY A 141 6.88 -2.67 5.91
N THR A 142 6.95 -3.43 7.00
CA THR A 142 6.04 -3.30 8.15
C THR A 142 6.29 -2.03 8.95
N HIS A 143 7.53 -1.56 8.98
CA HIS A 143 7.94 -0.43 9.81
C HIS A 143 7.52 0.93 9.25
N ASN A 144 7.16 0.98 7.99
CA ASN A 144 6.75 2.21 7.30
C ASN A 144 5.41 2.11 6.57
N ILE A 145 4.50 1.27 7.05
CA ILE A 145 3.14 1.13 6.48
C ILE A 145 2.36 2.44 6.50
N PHE A 146 2.63 3.31 7.48
CA PHE A 146 2.00 4.61 7.60
C PHE A 146 2.31 5.54 6.42
N LYS A 147 3.43 5.32 5.71
CA LYS A 147 3.87 6.12 4.56
C LYS A 147 3.12 5.81 3.25
N LEU A 148 2.11 4.94 3.27
CA LEU A 148 1.43 4.53 2.03
C LEU A 148 0.97 5.71 1.17
N ALA A 149 0.45 6.79 1.78
CA ALA A 149 -0.01 7.96 1.03
C ALA A 149 1.15 8.70 0.33
N GLU A 150 2.27 8.90 1.02
CA GLU A 150 3.49 9.49 0.44
C GLU A 150 4.04 8.63 -0.71
N LEU A 151 4.14 7.32 -0.51
CA LEU A 151 4.63 6.38 -1.54
C LEU A 151 3.71 6.30 -2.75
N LEU A 152 2.39 6.38 -2.55
CA LEU A 152 1.42 6.49 -3.62
C LEU A 152 1.62 7.78 -4.42
N TYR A 153 1.78 8.92 -3.73
CA TYR A 153 2.04 10.19 -4.39
C TYR A 153 3.30 10.10 -5.25
N GLU A 154 4.39 9.58 -4.71
CA GLU A 154 5.65 9.37 -5.44
C GLU A 154 5.44 8.50 -6.68
N ARG A 155 4.71 7.39 -6.54
CA ARG A 155 4.42 6.49 -7.66
C ARG A 155 3.58 7.16 -8.75
N PHE A 156 2.59 7.98 -8.39
CA PHE A 156 1.81 8.76 -9.36
C PHE A 156 2.69 9.72 -10.16
N MET A 157 3.66 10.35 -9.50
CA MET A 157 4.53 11.36 -10.12
C MET A 157 5.63 10.73 -10.96
N GLU A 158 6.33 9.72 -10.45
CA GLU A 158 7.49 9.13 -11.14
C GLU A 158 7.14 8.05 -12.16
N LYS A 159 5.99 7.41 -12.02
CA LYS A 159 5.55 6.28 -12.84
C LYS A 159 6.56 5.11 -12.90
N LYS A 160 7.37 4.98 -11.85
CA LYS A 160 8.33 3.91 -11.66
C LYS A 160 7.96 3.09 -10.43
N MET A 161 8.53 1.88 -10.32
CA MET A 161 8.44 1.10 -9.10
C MET A 161 9.09 1.87 -7.95
N VAL A 162 8.33 2.11 -6.88
CA VAL A 162 8.81 2.71 -5.63
C VAL A 162 9.10 1.58 -4.64
N VAL A 163 10.28 1.63 -4.03
CA VAL A 163 10.71 0.65 -3.02
C VAL A 163 11.25 1.41 -1.83
N ASP A 164 10.52 1.33 -0.72
CA ASP A 164 10.88 1.96 0.54
C ASP A 164 10.67 0.95 1.69
N VAL A 165 11.72 0.25 2.07
CA VAL A 165 11.70 -0.75 3.13
C VAL A 165 12.64 -0.32 4.25
N TRP A 166 12.08 -0.10 5.43
CA TRP A 166 12.85 0.29 6.61
C TRP A 166 13.24 -0.93 7.42
N GLU A 167 14.50 -1.01 7.86
CA GLU A 167 15.00 -2.09 8.71
C GLU A 167 14.46 -2.02 10.15
N GLY A 168 14.04 -0.84 10.57
CA GLY A 168 13.41 -0.58 11.86
C GLY A 168 12.93 0.86 11.97
N THR A 169 12.09 1.14 12.95
CA THR A 169 11.67 2.50 13.28
C THR A 169 11.39 2.64 14.77
N ASN A 170 11.71 3.80 15.32
CA ASN A 170 11.25 4.25 16.62
C ASN A 170 10.00 5.13 16.50
N GLU A 171 9.53 5.39 15.29
CA GLU A 171 8.37 6.22 15.04
C GLU A 171 7.09 5.40 15.23
N ILE A 172 6.26 5.81 16.18
CA ILE A 172 4.90 5.29 16.38
C ILE A 172 3.98 6.37 15.83
N VAL A 173 3.45 6.14 14.63
CA VAL A 173 2.50 7.07 14.02
C VAL A 173 1.09 6.61 14.37
N GLU A 174 0.42 7.41 15.18
CA GLU A 174 -0.98 7.26 15.57
C GLU A 174 -1.87 8.25 14.81
N GLU A 175 -3.16 8.24 15.07
CA GLU A 175 -4.15 9.17 14.47
C GLU A 175 -4.28 9.09 12.94
N LEU A 176 -3.85 7.97 12.35
CA LEU A 176 -4.14 7.70 10.95
C LEU A 176 -5.53 7.02 10.81
N PRO A 177 -6.19 7.20 9.67
CA PRO A 177 -7.47 6.55 9.40
C PRO A 177 -7.38 5.03 9.52
N VAL A 178 -8.36 4.43 10.19
CA VAL A 178 -8.48 2.97 10.33
C VAL A 178 -9.88 2.53 9.95
N GLU A 179 -9.98 1.68 8.96
CA GLU A 179 -11.25 1.06 8.57
C GLU A 179 -11.39 -0.31 9.26
N ARG A 180 -12.22 -0.37 10.29
CA ARG A 180 -12.40 -1.60 11.07
C ARG A 180 -13.30 -2.60 10.35
N LYS A 181 -12.76 -3.78 10.10
CA LYS A 181 -13.52 -4.88 9.50
C LYS A 181 -14.61 -5.43 10.44
N TYR A 182 -14.37 -5.37 11.74
CA TYR A 182 -15.30 -5.86 12.76
C TYR A 182 -15.59 -4.77 13.79
N PRO A 183 -16.86 -4.31 13.94
CA PRO A 183 -17.19 -3.20 14.83
C PRO A 183 -16.95 -3.49 16.32
N PHE A 184 -16.92 -4.78 16.71
CA PHE A 184 -16.76 -5.22 18.11
C PHE A 184 -15.36 -5.77 18.41
N LYS A 185 -14.40 -5.71 17.47
CA LYS A 185 -13.05 -6.24 17.65
C LYS A 185 -12.04 -5.20 17.24
N SER A 186 -11.16 -4.80 18.16
CA SER A 186 -10.03 -3.92 17.89
C SER A 186 -8.73 -4.60 18.30
N GLY A 187 -7.74 -4.58 17.41
CA GLY A 187 -6.37 -4.96 17.75
C GLY A 187 -5.64 -3.77 18.39
N VAL A 188 -4.98 -3.96 19.52
CA VAL A 188 -4.09 -2.96 20.14
C VAL A 188 -2.69 -3.53 20.13
N ASN A 189 -1.72 -2.79 19.56
CA ASN A 189 -0.31 -3.17 19.71
C ASN A 189 0.12 -2.83 21.13
N ILE A 190 0.58 -3.82 21.85
CA ILE A 190 1.13 -3.66 23.20
C ILE A 190 2.65 -3.66 23.18
N MET A 191 3.27 -4.04 22.07
CA MET A 191 4.71 -4.09 21.91
C MET A 191 5.06 -4.05 20.41
N PHE A 192 6.13 -3.33 20.06
CA PHE A 192 6.84 -3.46 18.81
C PHE A 192 8.11 -4.26 19.10
N GLY A 193 8.25 -5.42 18.48
CA GLY A 193 9.42 -6.28 18.59
C GLY A 193 10.25 -6.26 17.31
#